data_a8184f988b07a99d39f4d462ca02e2cc
#
_entry.id   a8184f988b07a99d39f4d462ca02e2cc
#
_cell.length_a   1.000
_cell.length_b   1.000
_cell.length_c   1.000
_cell.angle_alpha   90.00
_cell.angle_beta   90.00
_cell.angle_gamma   90.00
#
_symmetry.space_group_name_H-M   'P 1'
#
loop_
_entity.id
_entity.type
_entity.pdbx_description
1 polymer ?
#
loop_
_entity_poly.entity_id
_entity_poly.type
_entity_poly.pdbx_seq_one_letter_code
_entity_poly.pdbx_strand_id
1 'polypeptide(L)'
;MKWSIAVAFALPFAVMAQAMAPAKNSTPATKSKEAEHRSEDIARHLQMARAHEEAARCLEGGAPEKQCQERLREMCKGIAVGQYCGMRHGH
;
A
#
# COMPACT_ATOMS: atom_id res chain seq x y z
N MET A 1 -4.80 -55.48 28.82
CA MET A 1 -4.61 -55.21 27.39
C MET A 1 -4.41 -53.70 27.23
N LYS A 2 -3.22 -53.29 26.97
CA LYS A 2 -2.89 -51.88 26.76
C LYS A 2 -2.78 -51.62 25.27
N TRP A 3 -3.71 -50.87 24.73
CA TRP A 3 -3.68 -50.47 23.35
C TRP A 3 -3.07 -49.07 23.31
N SER A 4 -1.80 -48.99 22.97
CA SER A 4 -1.14 -47.72 22.70
C SER A 4 -1.19 -47.48 21.21
N ILE A 5 -2.13 -46.71 20.75
CA ILE A 5 -2.12 -46.21 19.38
C ILE A 5 -1.45 -44.82 19.41
N ALA A 6 -0.16 -44.81 19.17
CA ALA A 6 0.53 -43.56 18.90
C ALA A 6 0.39 -43.26 17.40
N VAL A 7 -0.57 -42.40 17.07
CA VAL A 7 -0.70 -41.87 15.71
C VAL A 7 0.13 -40.60 15.67
N ALA A 8 1.36 -40.74 15.17
CA ALA A 8 2.19 -39.60 14.86
C ALA A 8 1.77 -39.05 13.47
N PHE A 9 1.00 -38.02 13.45
CA PHE A 9 0.76 -37.28 12.22
C PHE A 9 1.91 -36.29 11.99
N ALA A 10 2.87 -36.71 11.20
CA ALA A 10 3.84 -35.79 10.64
C ALA A 10 3.22 -35.15 9.41
N LEU A 11 2.75 -33.93 9.55
CA LEU A 11 2.33 -33.09 8.42
C LEU A 11 3.56 -32.47 7.77
N PRO A 12 3.88 -32.79 6.52
CA PRO A 12 4.92 -32.06 5.82
C PRO A 12 4.39 -30.66 5.50
N PHE A 13 4.94 -29.68 6.17
CA PHE A 13 4.77 -28.28 5.76
C PHE A 13 5.55 -28.08 4.46
N ALA A 14 4.85 -28.18 3.34
CA ALA A 14 5.40 -27.74 2.08
C ALA A 14 5.40 -26.22 2.07
N VAL A 15 6.51 -25.61 2.43
CA VAL A 15 6.72 -24.19 2.22
C VAL A 15 6.90 -23.99 0.71
N MET A 16 5.85 -23.58 0.03
CA MET A 16 5.97 -23.13 -1.34
C MET A 16 6.60 -21.74 -1.33
N ALA A 17 7.91 -21.71 -1.51
CA ALA A 17 8.59 -20.47 -1.85
C ALA A 17 8.19 -20.10 -3.28
N GLN A 18 7.28 -19.13 -3.41
CA GLN A 18 7.01 -18.54 -4.71
C GLN A 18 8.20 -17.68 -5.09
N ALA A 19 9.07 -18.23 -5.91
CA ALA A 19 10.10 -17.45 -6.55
C ALA A 19 9.43 -16.48 -7.53
N MET A 20 9.49 -15.18 -7.22
CA MET A 20 9.13 -14.17 -8.21
C MET A 20 10.12 -14.28 -9.37
N ALA A 21 9.61 -14.73 -10.52
CA ALA A 21 10.43 -14.80 -11.72
C ALA A 21 10.89 -13.38 -12.08
N PRO A 22 12.21 -13.14 -12.24
CA PRO A 22 12.69 -11.85 -12.69
C PRO A 22 12.13 -11.54 -14.06
N ALA A 23 11.73 -10.29 -14.29
CA ALA A 23 11.26 -9.84 -15.59
C ALA A 23 12.30 -10.14 -16.66
N LYS A 24 11.94 -10.97 -17.64
CA LYS A 24 12.81 -11.32 -18.75
C LYS A 24 12.93 -10.13 -19.69
N ASN A 25 14.12 -9.85 -20.17
CA ASN A 25 14.46 -8.89 -21.25
C ASN A 25 14.63 -7.42 -20.85
N SER A 26 14.93 -7.09 -19.60
CA SER A 26 15.36 -5.73 -19.28
C SER A 26 16.87 -5.62 -19.20
N THR A 27 17.44 -4.59 -19.87
CA THR A 27 18.84 -4.21 -19.69
C THR A 27 19.06 -3.68 -18.27
N PRO A 28 20.27 -3.74 -17.70
CA PRO A 28 20.55 -3.18 -16.36
C PRO A 28 20.13 -1.71 -16.21
N ALA A 29 20.32 -0.88 -17.23
CA ALA A 29 19.91 0.52 -17.23
C ALA A 29 18.38 0.67 -17.22
N THR A 30 17.65 -0.15 -17.99
CA THR A 30 16.17 -0.17 -18.03
C THR A 30 15.62 -0.67 -16.70
N LYS A 31 16.22 -1.71 -16.12
CA LYS A 31 15.85 -2.21 -14.78
C LYS A 31 16.03 -1.15 -13.71
N SER A 32 17.10 -0.38 -13.77
CA SER A 32 17.37 0.70 -12.82
C SER A 32 16.31 1.79 -12.90
N LYS A 33 15.92 2.22 -14.10
CA LYS A 33 14.86 3.20 -14.31
C LYS A 33 13.49 2.68 -13.88
N GLU A 34 13.15 1.45 -14.23
CA GLU A 34 11.90 0.81 -13.80
C GLU A 34 11.83 0.68 -12.28
N ALA A 35 12.93 0.30 -11.64
CA ALA A 35 13.00 0.20 -10.18
C ALA A 35 12.84 1.57 -9.52
N GLU A 36 13.42 2.61 -10.11
CA GLU A 36 13.31 3.98 -9.65
C GLU A 36 11.87 4.51 -9.78
N HIS A 37 11.24 4.34 -10.93
CA HIS A 37 9.84 4.70 -11.15
C HIS A 37 8.90 3.95 -10.21
N ARG A 38 9.13 2.68 -10.00
CA ARG A 38 8.35 1.87 -9.07
C ARG A 38 8.48 2.37 -7.64
N SER A 39 9.69 2.71 -7.23
CA SER A 39 9.96 3.27 -5.90
C SER A 39 9.23 4.59 -5.69
N GLU A 40 9.28 5.49 -6.68
CA GLU A 40 8.54 6.76 -6.65
C GLU A 40 7.04 6.55 -6.60
N ASP A 41 6.51 5.64 -7.40
CA ASP A 41 5.09 5.30 -7.41
C ASP A 41 4.61 4.78 -6.06
N ILE A 42 5.35 3.88 -5.46
CA ILE A 42 5.06 3.37 -4.12
C ILE A 42 5.02 4.51 -3.11
N ALA A 43 6.00 5.39 -3.14
CA ALA A 43 6.07 6.54 -2.24
C ALA A 43 4.86 7.46 -2.40
N ARG A 44 4.44 7.73 -3.63
CA ARG A 44 3.25 8.55 -3.92
C ARG A 44 1.97 7.90 -3.42
N HIS A 45 1.79 6.61 -3.67
CA HIS A 45 0.64 5.86 -3.16
C HIS A 45 0.58 5.87 -1.65
N LEU A 46 1.69 5.66 -0.97
CA LEU A 46 1.75 5.72 0.48
C LEU A 46 1.46 7.11 1.02
N GLN A 47 1.93 8.14 0.35
CA GLN A 47 1.65 9.52 0.73
C GLN A 47 0.18 9.88 0.55
N MET A 48 -0.46 9.45 -0.54
CA MET A 48 -1.90 9.60 -0.74
C MET A 48 -2.70 8.87 0.35
N ALA A 49 -2.29 7.66 0.68
CA ALA A 49 -2.93 6.88 1.74
C ALA A 49 -2.88 7.60 3.09
N ARG A 50 -1.73 8.16 3.44
CA ARG A 50 -1.56 8.95 4.67
C ARG A 50 -2.42 10.22 4.64
N ALA A 51 -2.47 10.90 3.51
CA ALA A 51 -3.28 12.10 3.36
C ALA A 51 -4.77 11.81 3.60
N HIS A 52 -5.28 10.74 3.02
CA HIS A 52 -6.66 10.31 3.22
C HIS A 52 -6.92 9.84 4.65
N GLU A 53 -5.99 9.13 5.26
CA GLU A 53 -6.09 8.70 6.65
C GLU A 53 -6.16 9.89 7.60
N GLU A 54 -5.32 10.89 7.41
CA GLU A 54 -5.34 12.12 8.18
C GLU A 54 -6.66 12.90 8.00
N ALA A 55 -7.17 12.96 6.78
CA ALA A 55 -8.46 13.59 6.52
C ALA A 55 -9.60 12.87 7.24
N ALA A 56 -9.59 11.55 7.22
CA ALA A 56 -10.58 10.73 7.94
C ALA A 56 -10.51 10.99 9.45
N ARG A 57 -9.33 10.99 10.03
CA ARG A 57 -9.14 11.28 11.46
C ARG A 57 -9.59 12.69 11.83
N CYS A 58 -9.32 13.65 10.98
CA CYS A 58 -9.76 15.03 11.15
C CYS A 58 -11.29 15.09 11.25
N LEU A 59 -12.00 14.43 10.34
CA LEU A 59 -13.45 14.37 10.32
C LEU A 59 -14.01 13.61 11.52
N GLU A 60 -13.41 12.47 11.88
CA GLU A 60 -13.79 11.70 13.06
C GLU A 60 -13.65 12.50 14.35
N GLY A 61 -12.65 13.35 14.43
CA GLY A 61 -12.44 14.25 15.56
C GLY A 61 -13.43 15.41 15.65
N GLY A 62 -14.33 15.55 14.67
CA GLY A 62 -15.37 16.57 14.68
C GLY A 62 -14.91 17.95 14.20
N ALA A 63 -13.73 18.04 13.60
CA ALA A 63 -13.28 19.30 12.98
C ALA A 63 -14.17 19.67 11.79
N PRO A 64 -14.32 20.96 11.46
CA PRO A 64 -15.11 21.38 10.30
C PRO A 64 -14.61 20.71 9.02
N GLU A 65 -15.51 20.23 8.21
CA GLU A 65 -15.20 19.55 6.95
C GLU A 65 -14.25 20.38 6.08
N LYS A 66 -14.51 21.68 5.96
CA LYS A 66 -13.66 22.59 5.22
C LYS A 66 -12.20 22.55 5.70
N GLN A 67 -11.99 22.54 7.00
CA GLN A 67 -10.65 22.46 7.58
C GLN A 67 -9.96 21.14 7.26
N CYS A 68 -10.70 20.04 7.33
CA CYS A 68 -10.16 18.70 6.99
C CYS A 68 -9.79 18.61 5.50
N GLN A 69 -10.60 19.20 4.64
CA GLN A 69 -10.33 19.27 3.20
C GLN A 69 -9.11 20.13 2.87
N GLU A 70 -8.96 21.26 3.55
CA GLU A 70 -7.77 22.11 3.40
C GLU A 70 -6.50 21.37 3.77
N ARG A 71 -6.55 20.62 4.84
CA ARG A 71 -5.42 19.76 5.27
C ARG A 71 -5.10 18.68 4.24
N LEU A 72 -6.13 18.03 3.70
CA LEU A 72 -5.97 17.05 2.62
C LEU A 72 -5.32 17.69 1.39
N ARG A 73 -5.79 18.86 1.00
CA ARG A 73 -5.25 19.60 -0.13
C ARG A 73 -3.77 19.91 0.05
N GLU A 74 -3.37 20.34 1.24
CA GLU A 74 -1.95 20.60 1.54
C GLU A 74 -1.08 19.34 1.43
N MET A 75 -1.57 18.22 1.93
CA MET A 75 -0.85 16.96 1.87
C MET A 75 -0.80 16.36 0.46
N CYS A 76 -1.72 16.73 -0.42
CA CYS A 76 -1.82 16.21 -1.79
C CYS A 76 -1.04 17.02 -2.82
N LYS A 77 -0.43 18.13 -2.44
CA LYS A 77 0.31 18.98 -3.36
C LYS A 77 1.41 18.21 -4.09
N GLY A 78 1.34 18.21 -5.41
CA GLY A 78 2.37 17.61 -6.27
C GLY A 78 2.41 16.10 -6.30
N ILE A 79 1.47 15.40 -5.67
CA ILE A 79 1.48 13.95 -5.55
C ILE A 79 0.54 13.28 -6.53
N ALA A 80 -0.65 13.85 -6.73
CA ALA A 80 -1.71 13.25 -7.53
C ALA A 80 -2.34 14.27 -8.45
N VAL A 81 -3.09 13.79 -9.42
CA VAL A 81 -3.90 14.62 -10.29
C VAL A 81 -5.08 15.19 -9.48
N GLY A 82 -5.24 16.51 -9.53
CA GLY A 82 -6.24 17.20 -8.75
C GLY A 82 -5.75 17.68 -7.39
N GLN A 83 -6.58 18.43 -6.70
CA GLN A 83 -6.20 19.10 -5.45
C GLN A 83 -6.41 18.24 -4.20
N TYR A 84 -7.22 17.20 -4.31
CA TYR A 84 -7.68 16.41 -3.16
C TYR A 84 -7.37 14.92 -3.31
N CYS A 85 -6.23 14.57 -3.87
CA CYS A 85 -5.80 13.18 -4.08
C CYS A 85 -6.86 12.29 -4.74
N GLY A 86 -7.55 12.80 -5.74
CA GLY A 86 -8.57 12.08 -6.45
C GLY A 86 -9.96 12.06 -5.80
N MET A 87 -10.13 12.68 -4.65
CA MET A 87 -11.44 12.80 -4.01
C MET A 87 -12.30 13.86 -4.66
N ARG A 88 -13.56 13.52 -4.87
CA ARG A 88 -14.57 14.50 -5.25
C ARG A 88 -15.12 15.15 -3.99
N HIS A 89 -15.17 16.46 -4.00
CA HIS A 89 -15.92 17.21 -3.01
C HIS A 89 -17.30 17.47 -3.58
N GLY A 90 -18.30 16.89 -2.96
CA GLY A 90 -19.66 16.96 -3.41
C GLY A 90 -20.44 18.20 -2.99
N HIS A 91 -19.76 19.28 -2.71
CA HIS A 91 -20.42 20.48 -2.18
C HIS A 91 -20.11 21.72 -2.95
#